data_536d74af47e908ee9c9afd8e3d94417c
#
_entry.id   536d74af47e908ee9c9afd8e3d94417c
#
_cell.length_a   1.000
_cell.length_b   1.000
_cell.length_c   1.000
_cell.angle_alpha   90.00
_cell.angle_beta   90.00
_cell.angle_gamma   90.00
#
_symmetry.space_group_name_H-M   'P 1'
#
loop_
_entity.id
_entity.type
_entity.pdbx_description
1 polymer ?
#
loop_
_entity_poly.entity_id
_entity_poly.type
_entity_poly.pdbx_seq_one_letter_code
_entity_poly.pdbx_strand_id
1 'polypeptide(L)'
;EEAGITADSIYELQENGEWTWDKFEELCSQVQADTDNDGVIDRYAMVNFRSTFYNEAVASNYGDYIAMDENGKYYNDLESNETLDALNWALRMLDTYDYPQPEGSEWDYWVEAFQNGKGAFIAGEAYQASGDWANMEDDFGFVCFPKGPAADDYTNIRSDNVYVIPACYDAEKAWKIAFAYDLYTDPVPGYEDYNDALSGYYDSFRDTESVDLTITRLMENGRVTYNNMIPNLDLGADLLWGISKDNTPAQAAEAIRNTWASYLEEANK
;
A
#
# COMPACT_ATOMS: atom_id res chain seq x y z
N GLU A 1 -19.75 -11.85 5.07
CA GLU A 1 -20.98 -12.67 4.92
C GLU A 1 -22.23 -11.93 5.44
N GLU A 2 -22.21 -11.35 6.64
CA GLU A 2 -23.39 -10.65 7.21
C GLU A 2 -23.89 -9.46 6.37
N ALA A 3 -22.98 -8.77 5.68
CA ALA A 3 -23.30 -7.70 4.75
C ALA A 3 -23.71 -8.19 3.35
N GLY A 4 -23.75 -9.49 3.12
CA GLY A 4 -24.08 -10.09 1.82
C GLY A 4 -22.96 -9.96 0.79
N ILE A 5 -21.74 -9.62 1.20
CA ILE A 5 -20.55 -9.50 0.36
C ILE A 5 -19.82 -10.86 0.40
N THR A 6 -19.51 -11.41 -0.77
CA THR A 6 -18.72 -12.65 -0.90
C THR A 6 -17.34 -12.32 -1.48
N ALA A 7 -16.35 -13.17 -1.21
CA ALA A 7 -15.02 -13.03 -1.80
C ALA A 7 -15.10 -13.00 -3.34
N ASP A 8 -15.84 -13.94 -3.94
CA ASP A 8 -16.04 -14.00 -5.39
C ASP A 8 -16.56 -12.69 -5.98
N SER A 9 -17.48 -12.01 -5.26
CA SER A 9 -18.06 -10.75 -5.75
C SER A 9 -17.04 -9.61 -5.85
N ILE A 10 -16.01 -9.59 -5.00
CA ILE A 10 -14.95 -8.56 -5.06
C ILE A 10 -13.97 -8.87 -6.19
N TYR A 11 -13.61 -10.15 -6.39
CA TYR A 11 -12.80 -10.56 -7.53
C TYR A 11 -13.49 -10.27 -8.87
N GLU A 12 -14.80 -10.54 -8.97
CA GLU A 12 -15.60 -10.17 -10.16
C GLU A 12 -15.58 -8.66 -10.43
N LEU A 13 -15.71 -7.82 -9.41
CA LEU A 13 -15.60 -6.36 -9.55
C LEU A 13 -14.21 -5.96 -10.06
N GLN A 14 -13.15 -6.58 -9.54
CA GLN A 14 -11.78 -6.33 -10.01
C GLN A 14 -11.60 -6.72 -11.47
N GLU A 15 -12.02 -7.91 -11.87
CA GLU A 15 -11.89 -8.40 -13.24
C GLU A 15 -12.68 -7.57 -14.25
N ASN A 16 -13.84 -7.07 -13.85
CA ASN A 16 -14.67 -6.19 -14.67
C ASN A 16 -14.21 -4.73 -14.68
N GLY A 17 -13.18 -4.36 -13.91
CA GLY A 17 -12.71 -2.97 -13.76
C GLY A 17 -13.66 -2.07 -12.97
N GLU A 18 -14.59 -2.67 -12.22
CA GLU A 18 -15.60 -2.00 -11.38
C GLU A 18 -15.18 -1.83 -9.92
N TRP A 19 -14.02 -2.41 -9.52
CA TRP A 19 -13.43 -2.22 -8.20
C TRP A 19 -12.79 -0.84 -8.10
N THR A 20 -13.61 0.18 -7.82
CA THR A 20 -13.27 1.60 -7.79
C THR A 20 -13.40 2.17 -6.38
N TRP A 21 -12.89 3.37 -6.14
CA TRP A 21 -13.08 4.08 -4.88
C TRP A 21 -14.56 4.21 -4.48
N ASP A 22 -15.43 4.54 -5.42
CA ASP A 22 -16.86 4.66 -5.16
C ASP A 22 -17.47 3.30 -4.73
N LYS A 23 -17.08 2.21 -5.41
CA LYS A 23 -17.54 0.87 -5.06
C LYS A 23 -17.01 0.44 -3.71
N PHE A 24 -15.74 0.72 -3.42
CA PHE A 24 -15.15 0.43 -2.12
C PHE A 24 -15.87 1.18 -0.99
N GLU A 25 -16.12 2.47 -1.16
CA GLU A 25 -16.87 3.27 -0.18
C GLU A 25 -18.30 2.76 0.01
N GLU A 26 -18.98 2.35 -1.08
CA GLU A 26 -20.29 1.69 -1.00
C GLU A 26 -20.23 0.45 -0.11
N LEU A 27 -19.25 -0.44 -0.33
CA LEU A 27 -19.09 -1.65 0.48
C LEU A 27 -18.72 -1.32 1.94
N CYS A 28 -17.85 -0.35 2.18
CA CYS A 28 -17.53 0.12 3.53
C CYS A 28 -18.80 0.59 4.27
N SER A 29 -19.66 1.33 3.58
CA SER A 29 -20.94 1.81 4.18
C SER A 29 -21.93 0.68 4.48
N GLN A 30 -21.85 -0.44 3.77
CA GLN A 30 -22.69 -1.62 4.03
C GLN A 30 -22.15 -2.47 5.19
N VAL A 31 -20.83 -2.53 5.35
CA VAL A 31 -20.18 -3.30 6.40
C VAL A 31 -20.24 -2.61 7.75
N GLN A 32 -19.98 -1.30 7.78
CA GLN A 32 -19.93 -0.55 9.04
C GLN A 32 -21.31 -0.49 9.72
N ALA A 33 -21.36 -0.81 11.02
CA ALA A 33 -22.61 -0.82 11.76
C ALA A 33 -22.41 -0.53 13.26
N ASP A 34 -23.39 0.18 13.79
CA ASP A 34 -23.76 0.20 15.20
C ASP A 34 -24.80 -0.93 15.37
N THR A 35 -24.39 -2.03 15.99
CA THR A 35 -25.20 -3.28 16.03
C THR A 35 -26.18 -3.31 17.18
N ASP A 36 -25.95 -2.54 18.23
CA ASP A 36 -26.85 -2.45 19.42
C ASP A 36 -27.62 -1.13 19.50
N ASN A 37 -27.40 -0.20 18.57
CA ASN A 37 -28.05 1.11 18.44
C ASN A 37 -27.80 2.04 19.64
N ASP A 38 -26.62 1.98 20.21
CA ASP A 38 -26.19 2.87 21.29
C ASP A 38 -25.56 4.18 20.80
N GLY A 39 -25.31 4.30 19.49
CA GLY A 39 -24.70 5.43 18.81
C GLY A 39 -23.19 5.31 18.68
N VAL A 40 -22.61 4.17 19.03
CA VAL A 40 -21.20 3.84 18.85
C VAL A 40 -21.06 2.77 17.76
N ILE A 41 -20.03 2.88 16.93
CA ILE A 41 -19.77 1.86 15.92
C ILE A 41 -19.14 0.64 16.58
N ASP A 42 -19.74 -0.54 16.41
CA ASP A 42 -19.25 -1.83 16.89
C ASP A 42 -18.46 -2.58 15.84
N ARG A 43 -18.85 -2.42 14.57
CA ARG A 43 -18.24 -3.08 13.44
C ARG A 43 -17.73 -2.02 12.47
N TYR A 44 -16.42 -1.96 12.32
CA TYR A 44 -15.75 -1.06 11.39
C TYR A 44 -15.56 -1.71 10.02
N ALA A 45 -15.60 -0.89 8.98
CA ALA A 45 -15.34 -1.39 7.64
C ALA A 45 -13.86 -1.62 7.39
N MET A 46 -12.99 -0.80 7.96
CA MET A 46 -11.56 -0.85 7.73
C MET A 46 -10.78 -0.87 9.03
N VAL A 47 -9.54 -1.40 8.95
CA VAL A 47 -8.48 -1.19 9.94
C VAL A 47 -7.17 -1.04 9.21
N ASN A 48 -6.43 0.05 9.40
CA ASN A 48 -5.26 0.34 8.58
C ASN A 48 -4.09 0.92 9.37
N PHE A 49 -2.88 0.68 8.85
CA PHE A 49 -1.80 1.64 9.03
C PHE A 49 -2.04 2.81 8.08
N ARG A 50 -2.37 3.97 8.64
CA ARG A 50 -2.84 5.13 7.85
C ARG A 50 -1.90 5.52 6.72
N SER A 51 -0.58 5.43 6.95
CA SER A 51 0.41 5.76 5.91
C SER A 51 0.34 4.83 4.70
N THR A 52 0.14 3.53 4.91
CA THR A 52 -0.04 2.56 3.81
C THR A 52 -1.29 2.92 3.00
N PHE A 53 -2.40 3.19 3.67
CA PHE A 53 -3.64 3.56 2.99
C PHE A 53 -3.52 4.85 2.15
N TYR A 54 -2.84 5.89 2.68
CA TYR A 54 -2.55 7.10 1.90
C TYR A 54 -1.68 6.81 0.68
N ASN A 55 -0.63 6.02 0.85
CA ASN A 55 0.30 5.70 -0.22
C ASN A 55 -0.40 4.95 -1.36
N GLU A 56 -1.19 3.92 -1.02
CA GLU A 56 -1.93 3.15 -2.02
C GLU A 56 -3.03 3.98 -2.69
N ALA A 57 -3.70 4.86 -1.96
CA ALA A 57 -4.67 5.77 -2.53
C ALA A 57 -4.03 6.70 -3.58
N VAL A 58 -2.87 7.28 -3.26
CA VAL A 58 -2.12 8.13 -4.21
C VAL A 58 -1.71 7.34 -5.44
N ALA A 59 -1.11 6.16 -5.27
CA ALA A 59 -0.70 5.31 -6.38
C ALA A 59 -1.89 4.89 -7.25
N SER A 60 -3.01 4.48 -6.64
CA SER A 60 -4.21 3.99 -7.33
C SER A 60 -4.95 5.06 -8.13
N ASN A 61 -4.60 6.33 -7.95
CA ASN A 61 -5.11 7.47 -8.70
C ASN A 61 -4.07 8.08 -9.67
N TYR A 62 -2.98 7.37 -9.94
CA TYR A 62 -1.85 7.84 -10.75
C TYR A 62 -1.14 9.09 -10.19
N GLY A 63 -1.34 9.41 -8.91
CA GLY A 63 -0.62 10.44 -8.20
C GLY A 63 0.79 10.01 -7.79
N ASP A 64 1.62 10.97 -7.44
CA ASP A 64 2.95 10.79 -6.87
C ASP A 64 3.24 11.91 -5.86
N TYR A 65 4.04 11.62 -4.85
CA TYR A 65 4.57 12.68 -3.97
C TYR A 65 5.78 13.36 -4.61
N ILE A 66 6.67 12.54 -5.14
CA ILE A 66 7.85 12.94 -5.89
C ILE A 66 7.80 12.18 -7.21
N ALA A 67 7.82 12.90 -8.31
CA ALA A 67 7.90 12.34 -9.64
C ALA A 67 9.27 12.63 -10.29
N MET A 68 9.54 11.99 -11.42
CA MET A 68 10.76 12.19 -12.19
C MET A 68 10.41 12.59 -13.62
N ASP A 69 11.05 13.64 -14.12
CA ASP A 69 10.84 14.11 -15.50
C ASP A 69 11.61 13.26 -16.54
N GLU A 70 11.41 13.56 -17.80
CA GLU A 70 12.07 12.88 -18.94
C GLU A 70 13.59 13.01 -18.95
N ASN A 71 14.16 13.95 -18.20
CA ASN A 71 15.60 14.16 -18.07
C ASN A 71 16.18 13.47 -16.83
N GLY A 72 15.37 12.71 -16.09
CA GLY A 72 15.77 12.04 -14.87
C GLY A 72 15.88 12.98 -13.65
N LYS A 73 15.21 14.14 -13.68
CA LYS A 73 15.18 15.08 -12.56
C LYS A 73 13.93 14.88 -11.71
N TYR A 74 14.13 14.82 -10.40
CA TYR A 74 13.04 14.73 -9.43
C TYR A 74 12.35 16.08 -9.27
N TYR A 75 11.03 16.04 -9.14
CA TYR A 75 10.21 17.20 -8.84
C TYR A 75 9.08 16.86 -7.86
N ASN A 76 8.59 17.89 -7.17
CA ASN A 76 7.47 17.75 -6.24
C ASN A 76 6.16 17.69 -7.01
N ASP A 77 5.44 16.56 -6.91
CA ASP A 77 4.13 16.33 -7.53
C ASP A 77 2.97 16.31 -6.52
N LEU A 78 3.28 16.63 -5.27
CA LEU A 78 2.33 16.61 -4.15
C LEU A 78 1.08 17.46 -4.38
N GLU A 79 1.18 18.52 -5.19
CA GLU A 79 0.09 19.45 -5.46
C GLU A 79 -0.63 19.17 -6.79
N SER A 80 -0.34 18.04 -7.47
CA SER A 80 -1.14 17.58 -8.59
C SER A 80 -2.58 17.27 -8.16
N ASN A 81 -3.53 17.37 -9.08
CA ASN A 81 -4.92 17.02 -8.77
C ASN A 81 -5.03 15.55 -8.36
N GLU A 82 -4.32 14.67 -9.05
CA GLU A 82 -4.31 13.25 -8.83
C GLU A 82 -3.89 12.90 -7.40
N THR A 83 -2.83 13.55 -6.90
CA THR A 83 -2.30 13.34 -5.55
C THR A 83 -3.20 13.97 -4.47
N LEU A 84 -3.64 15.22 -4.68
CA LEU A 84 -4.50 15.89 -3.69
C LEU A 84 -5.89 15.26 -3.59
N ASP A 85 -6.49 14.85 -4.70
CA ASP A 85 -7.77 14.14 -4.70
C ASP A 85 -7.65 12.81 -3.95
N ALA A 86 -6.54 12.07 -4.15
CA ALA A 86 -6.27 10.83 -3.46
C ALA A 86 -6.11 11.03 -1.94
N LEU A 87 -5.32 12.00 -1.52
CA LEU A 87 -5.13 12.31 -0.11
C LEU A 87 -6.42 12.76 0.57
N ASN A 88 -7.24 13.57 -0.11
CA ASN A 88 -8.54 14.00 0.41
C ASN A 88 -9.53 12.83 0.53
N TRP A 89 -9.59 11.95 -0.48
CA TRP A 89 -10.41 10.75 -0.43
C TRP A 89 -9.96 9.83 0.71
N ALA A 90 -8.66 9.55 0.81
CA ALA A 90 -8.10 8.69 1.86
C ALA A 90 -8.35 9.24 3.27
N LEU A 91 -8.17 10.56 3.47
CA LEU A 91 -8.50 11.22 4.75
C LEU A 91 -9.97 10.99 5.13
N ARG A 92 -10.90 11.19 4.18
CA ARG A 92 -12.33 10.99 4.41
C ARG A 92 -12.65 9.53 4.74
N MET A 93 -12.08 8.58 4.01
CA MET A 93 -12.26 7.15 4.25
C MET A 93 -11.76 6.73 5.63
N LEU A 94 -10.53 7.10 5.97
CA LEU A 94 -9.91 6.81 7.27
C LEU A 94 -10.69 7.43 8.44
N ASP A 95 -11.15 8.66 8.29
CA ASP A 95 -11.92 9.34 9.35
C ASP A 95 -13.34 8.82 9.52
N THR A 96 -13.88 8.14 8.50
CA THR A 96 -15.27 7.65 8.51
C THR A 96 -15.37 6.17 8.84
N TYR A 97 -14.46 5.34 8.30
CA TYR A 97 -14.63 3.89 8.25
C TYR A 97 -13.54 3.10 8.98
N ASP A 98 -12.42 3.75 9.36
CA ASP A 98 -11.28 3.07 9.95
C ASP A 98 -11.46 2.83 11.45
N TYR A 99 -11.03 1.66 11.91
CA TYR A 99 -11.01 1.32 13.33
C TYR A 99 -10.05 2.24 14.08
N PRO A 100 -10.49 2.98 15.09
CA PRO A 100 -9.65 3.93 15.79
C PRO A 100 -8.58 3.22 16.62
N GLN A 101 -7.40 3.82 16.67
CA GLN A 101 -6.34 3.32 17.54
C GLN A 101 -6.80 3.30 19.01
N PRO A 102 -6.79 2.15 19.70
CA PRO A 102 -7.17 2.08 21.10
C PRO A 102 -6.21 2.87 21.99
N GLU A 103 -6.73 3.52 23.02
CA GLU A 103 -5.90 4.25 23.98
C GLU A 103 -4.89 3.32 24.65
N GLY A 104 -3.60 3.71 24.57
CA GLY A 104 -2.49 2.96 25.18
C GLY A 104 -2.02 1.74 24.36
N SER A 105 -2.55 1.51 23.17
CA SER A 105 -2.03 0.47 22.26
C SER A 105 -0.71 0.88 21.63
N GLU A 106 0.06 -0.12 21.16
CA GLU A 106 1.26 0.08 20.37
C GLU A 106 0.89 0.63 18.97
N TRP A 107 1.89 1.12 18.25
CA TRP A 107 1.70 1.75 16.94
C TRP A 107 1.18 0.78 15.86
N ASP A 108 1.46 -0.51 16.00
CA ASP A 108 1.09 -1.60 15.09
C ASP A 108 -0.22 -2.32 15.48
N TYR A 109 -1.07 -1.67 16.30
CA TYR A 109 -2.37 -2.19 16.78
C TYR A 109 -3.25 -2.75 15.65
N TRP A 110 -3.08 -2.25 14.44
CA TRP A 110 -3.86 -2.65 13.27
C TRP A 110 -3.62 -4.11 12.86
N VAL A 111 -2.45 -4.67 13.15
CA VAL A 111 -2.16 -6.09 12.87
C VAL A 111 -3.08 -6.98 13.68
N GLU A 112 -3.08 -6.84 15.00
CA GLU A 112 -3.93 -7.63 15.90
C GLU A 112 -5.43 -7.29 15.69
N ALA A 113 -5.74 -6.03 15.39
CA ALA A 113 -7.11 -5.61 15.14
C ALA A 113 -7.70 -6.31 13.91
N PHE A 114 -6.95 -6.43 12.81
CA PHE A 114 -7.39 -7.17 11.64
C PHE A 114 -7.51 -8.68 11.93
N GLN A 115 -6.51 -9.27 12.60
CA GLN A 115 -6.56 -10.68 13.03
C GLN A 115 -7.80 -11.01 13.86
N ASN A 116 -8.29 -10.06 14.65
CA ASN A 116 -9.45 -10.20 15.51
C ASN A 116 -10.76 -9.71 14.84
N GLY A 117 -10.79 -9.49 13.54
CA GLY A 117 -11.98 -9.13 12.78
C GLY A 117 -12.56 -7.75 13.12
N LYS A 118 -11.73 -6.79 13.60
CA LYS A 118 -12.19 -5.42 13.92
C LYS A 118 -12.51 -4.58 12.70
N GLY A 119 -11.99 -4.95 11.53
CA GLY A 119 -12.30 -4.36 10.24
C GLY A 119 -12.38 -5.45 9.17
N ALA A 120 -13.23 -5.25 8.16
CA ALA A 120 -13.39 -6.17 7.06
C ALA A 120 -12.31 -6.00 5.98
N PHE A 121 -11.75 -4.80 5.86
CA PHE A 121 -10.74 -4.46 4.87
C PHE A 121 -9.48 -3.88 5.53
N ILE A 122 -8.34 -4.21 4.95
CA ILE A 122 -7.05 -3.64 5.32
C ILE A 122 -6.22 -3.38 4.06
N ALA A 123 -5.56 -2.23 3.99
CA ALA A 123 -4.49 -2.01 3.03
C ALA A 123 -3.21 -2.65 3.55
N GLY A 124 -2.76 -3.70 2.88
CA GLY A 124 -1.62 -4.50 3.31
C GLY A 124 -0.71 -4.92 2.17
N GLU A 125 0.43 -5.45 2.53
CA GLU A 125 1.44 -5.91 1.59
C GLU A 125 1.38 -7.45 1.45
N ALA A 126 1.68 -7.97 0.25
CA ALA A 126 1.55 -9.39 -0.05
C ALA A 126 2.32 -10.31 0.92
N TYR A 127 3.48 -9.87 1.44
CA TYR A 127 4.28 -10.68 2.37
C TYR A 127 3.57 -10.91 3.71
N GLN A 128 2.62 -10.04 4.10
CA GLN A 128 1.90 -10.14 5.37
C GLN A 128 0.96 -11.37 5.39
N ALA A 129 0.56 -11.87 4.23
CA ALA A 129 -0.22 -13.09 4.14
C ALA A 129 0.50 -14.30 4.76
N SER A 130 1.82 -14.43 4.53
CA SER A 130 2.66 -15.45 5.15
C SER A 130 3.31 -15.03 6.47
N GLY A 131 3.24 -13.75 6.81
CA GLY A 131 3.79 -13.15 8.02
C GLY A 131 2.72 -12.90 9.09
N ASP A 132 2.25 -11.67 9.16
CA ASP A 132 1.35 -11.18 10.21
C ASP A 132 0.04 -11.97 10.28
N TRP A 133 -0.51 -12.38 9.13
CA TRP A 133 -1.82 -13.03 9.05
C TRP A 133 -1.77 -14.52 8.74
N ALA A 134 -0.59 -15.13 8.71
CA ALA A 134 -0.43 -16.56 8.41
C ALA A 134 -1.29 -17.48 9.29
N ASN A 135 -1.51 -17.09 10.55
CA ASN A 135 -2.23 -17.89 11.54
C ASN A 135 -3.62 -17.34 11.87
N MET A 136 -4.19 -16.45 11.04
CA MET A 136 -5.57 -16.01 11.22
C MET A 136 -6.54 -17.21 11.18
N GLU A 137 -7.55 -17.19 12.05
CA GLU A 137 -8.61 -18.21 12.05
C GLU A 137 -9.60 -17.97 10.88
N ASP A 138 -9.88 -16.69 10.57
CA ASP A 138 -10.73 -16.29 9.46
C ASP A 138 -9.97 -16.33 8.12
N ASP A 139 -10.66 -16.74 7.07
CA ASP A 139 -10.13 -16.66 5.71
C ASP A 139 -10.14 -15.23 5.21
N PHE A 140 -9.14 -14.90 4.40
CA PHE A 140 -9.02 -13.61 3.73
C PHE A 140 -8.63 -13.80 2.26
N GLY A 141 -9.09 -12.89 1.40
CA GLY A 141 -8.66 -12.77 0.01
C GLY A 141 -7.80 -11.53 -0.19
N PHE A 142 -7.13 -11.46 -1.32
CA PHE A 142 -6.24 -10.36 -1.67
C PHE A 142 -6.61 -9.79 -3.04
N VAL A 143 -7.00 -8.52 -3.07
CA VAL A 143 -7.38 -7.78 -4.28
C VAL A 143 -6.50 -6.55 -4.46
N CYS A 144 -6.40 -6.03 -5.68
CA CYS A 144 -5.76 -4.75 -5.92
C CYS A 144 -6.40 -3.66 -5.06
N PHE A 145 -5.64 -2.64 -4.69
CA PHE A 145 -6.25 -1.45 -4.11
C PHE A 145 -7.25 -0.85 -5.12
N PRO A 146 -8.44 -0.41 -4.69
CA PRO A 146 -9.47 0.07 -5.61
C PRO A 146 -8.96 1.27 -6.42
N LYS A 147 -9.20 1.29 -7.72
CA LYS A 147 -8.69 2.36 -8.59
C LYS A 147 -9.42 3.67 -8.40
N GLY A 148 -8.64 4.76 -8.41
CA GLY A 148 -9.15 6.11 -8.37
C GLY A 148 -9.70 6.59 -9.72
N PRO A 149 -10.40 7.73 -9.75
CA PRO A 149 -11.06 8.25 -10.95
C PRO A 149 -10.09 8.68 -12.06
N ALA A 150 -8.83 8.97 -11.76
CA ALA A 150 -7.82 9.32 -12.76
C ALA A 150 -7.14 8.10 -13.38
N ALA A 151 -7.34 6.91 -12.81
CA ALA A 151 -6.65 5.70 -13.24
C ALA A 151 -7.48 4.88 -14.22
N ASP A 152 -6.87 4.49 -15.34
CA ASP A 152 -7.49 3.61 -16.33
C ASP A 152 -7.46 2.15 -15.89
N ASP A 153 -6.43 1.73 -15.14
CA ASP A 153 -6.25 0.37 -14.64
C ASP A 153 -5.76 0.38 -13.18
N TYR A 154 -5.78 -0.80 -12.55
CA TYR A 154 -5.26 -0.97 -11.20
C TYR A 154 -3.75 -0.82 -11.20
N THR A 155 -3.28 -0.02 -10.26
CA THR A 155 -1.87 0.17 -9.97
C THR A 155 -1.68 0.29 -8.46
N ASN A 156 -0.53 -0.11 -7.99
CA ASN A 156 -0.16 -0.10 -6.59
C ASN A 156 1.32 0.21 -6.46
N ILE A 157 1.76 0.45 -5.25
CA ILE A 157 3.17 0.64 -4.97
C ILE A 157 3.87 -0.71 -5.00
N ARG A 158 4.94 -0.77 -5.79
CA ARG A 158 5.91 -1.85 -5.74
C ARG A 158 7.08 -1.44 -4.87
N SER A 159 7.28 -2.15 -3.77
CA SER A 159 8.43 -1.96 -2.90
C SER A 159 9.60 -2.78 -3.43
N ASP A 160 10.60 -2.12 -4.00
CA ASP A 160 11.84 -2.75 -4.44
C ASP A 160 12.90 -2.66 -3.33
N ASN A 161 13.17 -3.78 -2.67
CA ASN A 161 14.28 -3.87 -1.74
C ASN A 161 15.59 -3.96 -2.52
N VAL A 162 16.45 -2.95 -2.34
CA VAL A 162 17.77 -2.91 -2.98
C VAL A 162 18.83 -3.42 -2.02
N TYR A 163 19.53 -4.47 -2.41
CA TYR A 163 20.70 -4.96 -1.69
C TYR A 163 21.95 -4.25 -2.19
N VAL A 164 22.76 -3.72 -1.27
CA VAL A 164 23.97 -2.97 -1.60
C VAL A 164 25.19 -3.57 -0.92
N ILE A 165 26.32 -3.49 -1.58
CA ILE A 165 27.61 -3.86 -1.01
C ILE A 165 28.30 -2.57 -0.57
N PRO A 166 28.61 -2.39 0.74
CA PRO A 166 29.25 -1.18 1.23
C PRO A 166 30.58 -0.89 0.54
N ALA A 167 30.79 0.36 0.13
CA ALA A 167 32.01 0.79 -0.57
C ALA A 167 33.30 0.73 0.28
N CYS A 168 33.19 0.44 1.58
CA CYS A 168 34.33 0.24 2.47
C CYS A 168 35.04 -1.11 2.25
N TYR A 169 34.45 -2.05 1.52
CA TYR A 169 35.10 -3.32 1.18
C TYR A 169 36.01 -3.15 -0.03
N ASP A 170 37.15 -3.88 0.00
CA ASP A 170 37.98 -3.99 -1.18
C ASP A 170 37.29 -4.78 -2.30
N ALA A 171 37.85 -4.69 -3.52
CA ALA A 171 37.27 -5.29 -4.70
C ALA A 171 37.15 -6.82 -4.60
N GLU A 172 38.11 -7.50 -3.94
CA GLU A 172 38.08 -8.95 -3.76
C GLU A 172 36.93 -9.39 -2.85
N LYS A 173 36.77 -8.69 -1.74
CA LYS A 173 35.67 -8.97 -0.80
C LYS A 173 34.31 -8.62 -1.39
N ALA A 174 34.21 -7.48 -2.08
CA ALA A 174 32.98 -7.09 -2.76
C ALA A 174 32.58 -8.13 -3.82
N TRP A 175 33.52 -8.61 -4.61
CA TRP A 175 33.28 -9.67 -5.59
C TRP A 175 32.82 -10.98 -4.94
N LYS A 176 33.45 -11.40 -3.83
CA LYS A 176 33.06 -12.64 -3.12
C LYS A 176 31.63 -12.54 -2.57
N ILE A 177 31.23 -11.37 -2.05
CA ILE A 177 29.87 -11.12 -1.56
C ILE A 177 28.88 -11.20 -2.73
N ALA A 178 29.16 -10.49 -3.84
CA ALA A 178 28.30 -10.50 -5.02
C ALA A 178 28.13 -11.92 -5.58
N PHE A 179 29.24 -12.66 -5.73
CA PHE A 179 29.22 -14.03 -6.24
C PHE A 179 28.45 -15.00 -5.32
N ALA A 180 28.61 -14.86 -3.99
CA ALA A 180 27.90 -15.70 -3.04
C ALA A 180 26.38 -15.39 -3.05
N TYR A 181 26.01 -14.12 -3.24
CA TYR A 181 24.62 -13.72 -3.36
C TYR A 181 24.00 -14.18 -4.67
N ASP A 182 24.72 -14.04 -5.77
CA ASP A 182 24.32 -14.54 -7.09
C ASP A 182 23.99 -16.05 -7.04
N LEU A 183 24.91 -16.86 -6.48
CA LEU A 183 24.67 -18.29 -6.27
C LEU A 183 23.47 -18.59 -5.34
N TYR A 184 23.22 -17.73 -4.36
CA TYR A 184 22.10 -17.91 -3.43
C TYR A 184 20.75 -17.60 -4.10
N THR A 185 20.75 -16.67 -5.05
CA THR A 185 19.56 -16.24 -5.79
C THR A 185 19.35 -17.00 -7.10
N ASP A 186 20.30 -17.85 -7.50
CA ASP A 186 20.12 -18.73 -8.66
C ASP A 186 18.89 -19.65 -8.45
N PRO A 187 18.07 -19.85 -9.47
CA PRO A 187 16.96 -20.80 -9.40
C PRO A 187 17.44 -22.19 -8.99
N VAL A 188 16.67 -22.84 -8.12
CA VAL A 188 16.93 -24.24 -7.78
C VAL A 188 16.73 -25.08 -9.06
N PRO A 189 17.63 -26.05 -9.39
CA PRO A 189 17.47 -26.89 -10.57
C PRO A 189 16.09 -27.55 -10.63
N GLY A 190 15.37 -27.33 -11.73
CA GLY A 190 13.99 -27.79 -11.94
C GLY A 190 12.92 -26.77 -11.54
N TYR A 191 13.32 -25.58 -11.09
CA TYR A 191 12.47 -24.45 -10.73
C TYR A 191 12.93 -23.17 -11.45
N GLU A 192 13.23 -23.29 -12.73
CA GLU A 192 13.73 -22.19 -13.55
C GLU A 192 12.62 -21.39 -14.25
N ASP A 193 11.36 -21.87 -14.16
CA ASP A 193 10.21 -21.22 -14.79
C ASP A 193 9.72 -20.04 -13.91
N TYR A 194 9.30 -18.96 -14.58
CA TYR A 194 8.66 -17.82 -13.93
C TYR A 194 7.44 -18.22 -13.08
N ASN A 195 6.67 -19.20 -13.53
CA ASN A 195 5.52 -19.73 -12.77
C ASN A 195 5.92 -20.32 -11.42
N ASP A 196 7.16 -20.79 -11.28
CA ASP A 196 7.67 -21.28 -10.01
C ASP A 196 7.88 -20.14 -8.99
N ALA A 197 8.10 -18.91 -9.44
CA ALA A 197 8.16 -17.73 -8.56
C ALA A 197 6.83 -17.44 -7.88
N LEU A 198 5.72 -17.88 -8.44
CA LEU A 198 4.38 -17.72 -7.86
C LEU A 198 4.07 -18.80 -6.81
N SER A 199 4.82 -19.90 -6.78
CA SER A 199 4.54 -21.05 -5.89
C SER A 199 4.49 -20.63 -4.41
N GLY A 200 5.40 -19.74 -3.97
CA GLY A 200 5.41 -19.22 -2.62
C GLY A 200 4.17 -18.39 -2.25
N TYR A 201 3.55 -17.76 -3.22
CA TYR A 201 2.31 -17.02 -3.01
C TYR A 201 1.12 -17.95 -2.84
N TYR A 202 1.03 -19.06 -3.63
CA TYR A 202 -0.02 -20.06 -3.45
C TYR A 202 0.04 -20.74 -2.07
N ASP A 203 1.23 -20.86 -1.48
CA ASP A 203 1.39 -21.34 -0.12
C ASP A 203 1.02 -20.29 0.96
N SER A 204 0.98 -19.02 0.59
CA SER A 204 0.77 -17.88 1.50
C SER A 204 -0.70 -17.44 1.57
N PHE A 205 -1.39 -17.47 0.44
CA PHE A 205 -2.80 -17.11 0.33
C PHE A 205 -3.69 -18.34 0.49
N ARG A 206 -4.97 -18.13 0.78
CA ARG A 206 -5.93 -19.18 1.10
C ARG A 206 -6.85 -19.53 -0.06
N ASP A 207 -6.79 -18.73 -1.12
CA ASP A 207 -7.48 -18.94 -2.38
C ASP A 207 -6.51 -18.75 -3.56
N THR A 208 -6.88 -19.27 -4.73
CA THR A 208 -6.07 -19.15 -5.94
C THR A 208 -6.28 -17.80 -6.62
N GLU A 209 -7.42 -17.17 -6.43
CA GLU A 209 -7.81 -15.88 -6.99
C GLU A 209 -6.91 -14.75 -6.53
N SER A 210 -6.48 -14.77 -5.26
CA SER A 210 -5.48 -13.83 -4.72
C SER A 210 -4.19 -13.84 -5.55
N VAL A 211 -3.76 -15.00 -6.04
CA VAL A 211 -2.54 -15.13 -6.83
C VAL A 211 -2.81 -14.88 -8.31
N ASP A 212 -3.77 -15.61 -8.89
CA ASP A 212 -4.04 -15.61 -10.33
C ASP A 212 -4.55 -14.26 -10.83
N LEU A 213 -5.43 -13.60 -10.05
CA LEU A 213 -6.09 -12.36 -10.47
C LEU A 213 -5.41 -11.11 -9.89
N THR A 214 -4.73 -11.24 -8.73
CA THR A 214 -4.18 -10.06 -8.04
C THR A 214 -2.67 -10.01 -8.11
N ILE A 215 -1.95 -10.99 -7.56
CA ILE A 215 -0.47 -10.96 -7.54
C ILE A 215 0.10 -10.82 -8.95
N THR A 216 -0.43 -11.56 -9.92
CA THR A 216 0.02 -11.49 -11.31
C THR A 216 -0.14 -10.06 -11.87
N ARG A 217 -1.28 -9.41 -11.62
CA ARG A 217 -1.54 -8.03 -12.05
C ARG A 217 -0.65 -7.02 -11.34
N LEU A 218 -0.42 -7.19 -10.03
CA LEU A 218 0.48 -6.32 -9.26
C LEU A 218 1.93 -6.40 -9.75
N MET A 219 2.37 -7.58 -10.18
CA MET A 219 3.71 -7.76 -10.75
C MET A 219 3.88 -7.04 -12.09
N GLU A 220 2.81 -6.93 -12.88
CA GLU A 220 2.82 -6.26 -14.18
C GLU A 220 2.68 -4.73 -14.06
N ASN A 221 1.83 -4.24 -13.15
CA ASN A 221 1.39 -2.85 -13.06
C ASN A 221 1.93 -2.09 -11.83
N GLY A 222 2.87 -2.67 -11.08
CA GLY A 222 3.44 -2.02 -9.91
C GLY A 222 4.25 -0.77 -10.25
N ARG A 223 4.04 0.31 -9.49
CA ARG A 223 4.76 1.59 -9.62
C ARG A 223 5.83 1.73 -8.55
N VAL A 224 6.99 2.25 -8.95
CA VAL A 224 8.07 2.62 -8.02
C VAL A 224 7.86 4.07 -7.58
N THR A 225 7.97 4.32 -6.28
CA THR A 225 7.92 5.67 -5.71
C THR A 225 9.33 6.23 -5.52
N TYR A 226 9.51 7.53 -5.69
CA TYR A 226 10.82 8.19 -5.63
C TYR A 226 11.10 8.92 -4.31
N ASN A 227 10.13 9.01 -3.39
CA ASN A 227 10.30 9.72 -2.13
C ASN A 227 11.50 9.20 -1.30
N ASN A 228 11.73 7.89 -1.29
CA ASN A 228 12.87 7.27 -0.59
C ASN A 228 14.24 7.52 -1.26
N MET A 229 14.25 8.04 -2.50
CA MET A 229 15.46 8.43 -3.21
C MET A 229 15.93 9.85 -2.87
N ILE A 230 15.09 10.63 -2.20
CA ILE A 230 15.38 12.02 -1.88
C ILE A 230 16.01 12.11 -0.49
N PRO A 231 17.25 12.59 -0.38
CA PRO A 231 17.92 12.73 0.91
C PRO A 231 17.13 13.62 1.88
N ASN A 232 17.04 13.17 3.12
CA ASN A 232 16.36 13.86 4.24
C ASN A 232 14.82 13.94 4.14
N LEU A 233 14.20 13.45 3.09
CA LEU A 233 12.74 13.38 2.99
C LEU A 233 12.21 12.20 3.81
N ASP A 234 11.38 12.49 4.80
CA ASP A 234 10.61 11.50 5.57
C ASP A 234 9.12 11.74 5.29
N LEU A 235 8.56 10.95 4.38
CA LEU A 235 7.17 11.12 3.94
C LEU A 235 6.17 11.06 5.10
N GLY A 236 6.41 10.18 6.07
CA GLY A 236 5.56 10.04 7.25
C GLY A 236 5.60 11.28 8.12
N ALA A 237 6.78 11.63 8.61
CA ALA A 237 6.98 12.73 9.55
C ALA A 237 6.76 14.10 8.90
N ASP A 238 7.18 14.27 7.65
CA ASP A 238 7.07 15.54 6.94
C ASP A 238 5.61 15.86 6.53
N LEU A 239 4.83 14.83 6.19
CA LEU A 239 3.52 15.01 5.56
C LEU A 239 2.41 14.18 6.19
N LEU A 240 2.48 12.83 6.08
CA LEU A 240 1.29 11.98 6.25
C LEU A 240 0.75 11.97 7.67
N TRP A 241 1.61 12.02 8.68
CA TRP A 241 1.19 12.01 10.09
C TRP A 241 0.55 13.33 10.52
N GLY A 242 0.80 14.41 9.76
CA GLY A 242 0.21 15.71 10.00
C GLY A 242 -1.15 15.92 9.35
N ILE A 243 -1.56 15.05 8.41
CA ILE A 243 -2.84 15.19 7.70
C ILE A 243 -4.02 14.87 8.62
N SER A 244 -4.95 15.82 8.70
CA SER A 244 -6.16 15.71 9.51
C SER A 244 -7.26 16.66 8.97
N LYS A 245 -8.44 16.64 9.60
CA LYS A 245 -9.52 17.61 9.29
C LYS A 245 -9.10 19.07 9.54
N ASP A 246 -8.23 19.28 10.51
CA ASP A 246 -7.75 20.62 10.89
C ASP A 246 -6.49 21.04 10.11
N ASN A 247 -5.82 20.10 9.47
CA ASN A 247 -4.65 20.30 8.61
C ASN A 247 -4.85 19.46 7.32
N THR A 248 -5.59 20.02 6.38
CA THR A 248 -5.96 19.33 5.14
C THR A 248 -4.74 18.97 4.28
N PRO A 249 -4.85 17.99 3.37
CA PRO A 249 -3.75 17.65 2.45
C PRO A 249 -3.12 18.85 1.75
N ALA A 250 -3.93 19.78 1.26
CA ALA A 250 -3.43 20.99 0.61
C ALA A 250 -2.65 21.93 1.57
N GLN A 251 -3.09 22.05 2.81
CA GLN A 251 -2.38 22.86 3.83
C GLN A 251 -1.05 22.19 4.23
N ALA A 252 -1.06 20.86 4.40
CA ALA A 252 0.16 20.11 4.69
C ALA A 252 1.16 20.20 3.52
N ALA A 253 0.70 20.07 2.28
CA ALA A 253 1.50 20.23 1.07
C ALA A 253 2.13 21.63 0.98
N GLU A 254 1.35 22.69 1.23
CA GLU A 254 1.85 24.06 1.24
C GLU A 254 2.92 24.27 2.31
N ALA A 255 2.72 23.72 3.50
CA ALA A 255 3.64 23.89 4.62
C ALA A 255 5.02 23.26 4.34
N ILE A 256 5.09 22.13 3.65
CA ILE A 256 6.34 21.41 3.39
C ILE A 256 7.03 21.82 2.07
N ARG A 257 6.34 22.51 1.18
CA ARG A 257 6.80 22.86 -0.18
C ARG A 257 8.24 23.36 -0.25
N ASN A 258 8.60 24.34 0.58
CA ASN A 258 9.92 24.94 0.55
C ASN A 258 11.01 23.99 1.08
N THR A 259 10.69 23.17 2.05
CA THR A 259 11.60 22.18 2.62
C THR A 259 11.92 21.12 1.57
N TRP A 260 10.91 20.54 0.93
CA TRP A 260 11.10 19.56 -0.13
C TRP A 260 11.78 20.14 -1.37
N ALA A 261 11.52 21.41 -1.73
CA ALA A 261 12.25 22.06 -2.81
C ALA A 261 13.77 22.08 -2.55
N SER A 262 14.19 22.30 -1.30
CA SER A 262 15.60 22.25 -0.91
C SER A 262 16.19 20.84 -1.02
N TYR A 263 15.44 19.81 -0.61
CA TYR A 263 15.87 18.41 -0.72
C TYR A 263 16.00 17.98 -2.18
N LEU A 264 15.04 18.36 -3.02
CA LEU A 264 15.06 18.08 -4.46
C LEU A 264 16.20 18.79 -5.19
N GLU A 265 16.53 20.04 -4.79
CA GLU A 265 17.72 20.72 -5.35
C GLU A 265 19.00 19.95 -5.04
N GLU A 266 19.12 19.36 -3.85
CA GLU A 266 20.26 18.53 -3.49
C GLU A 266 20.28 17.20 -4.25
N ALA A 267 19.15 16.51 -4.33
CA ALA A 267 19.03 15.23 -5.04
C ALA A 267 19.31 15.33 -6.56
N ASN A 268 19.06 16.51 -7.14
CA ASN A 268 19.20 16.77 -8.57
C ASN A 268 20.60 17.28 -9.00
N LYS A 269 21.56 17.40 -8.08
CA LYS A 269 22.95 17.81 -8.39
C LYS A 269 23.72 16.70 -9.05
#